data_9e80ec6c12a160833a9fde2fd9b177e9
#
_entry.id   9e80ec6c12a160833a9fde2fd9b177e9
#
_cell.length_a   1.000
_cell.length_b   1.000
_cell.length_c   1.000
_cell.angle_alpha   90.00
_cell.angle_beta   90.00
_cell.angle_gamma   90.00
#
_symmetry.space_group_name_H-M   'P 1'
#
loop_
_entity.id
_entity.type
_entity.pdbx_description
1 polymer ?
#
loop_
_entity_poly.entity_id
_entity_poly.type
_entity_poly.pdbx_seq_one_letter_code
_entity_poly.pdbx_strand_id
1 'polypeptide(L)'
;MLFADKSLIADMTAKMMLEVKAVHFSEGKPYVFTSGWASPVYIDCRRLISFPRVRSALIDFATATIVRDVGFEQFDTVAGGETAGIPYAAWIADRLSLPMQYVRKKPKGFGRGAQIEGHIEEGARTLLVEDLTTDGRSKINFCKALRDAGAVVQHVLVMFYYDIFPESKKILSDIDVQLLHLATWWDVLRVVKQGGYFEARTIDEVERFLHAPAKWSAEHGGVAAFPES
;
A
#
# COMPACT_ATOMS: atom_id res chain seq x y z
N MET A 1 5.07 -7.22 -24.37
CA MET A 1 4.89 -7.32 -22.93
C MET A 1 3.50 -7.85 -22.70
N LEU A 2 3.36 -9.10 -22.26
CA LEU A 2 2.05 -9.64 -21.86
C LEU A 2 1.63 -8.88 -20.60
N PHE A 3 0.48 -8.21 -20.65
CA PHE A 3 -0.12 -7.62 -19.44
C PHE A 3 -0.38 -8.78 -18.50
N ALA A 4 0.41 -8.88 -17.44
CA ALA A 4 0.27 -9.96 -16.51
C ALA A 4 -1.14 -9.90 -15.88
N ASP A 5 -1.79 -11.04 -15.81
CA ASP A 5 -3.08 -11.20 -15.15
C ASP A 5 -3.01 -10.69 -13.70
N LYS A 6 -4.09 -10.11 -13.21
CA LYS A 6 -4.14 -9.53 -11.86
C LYS A 6 -3.83 -10.58 -10.79
N SER A 7 -4.33 -11.80 -10.95
CA SER A 7 -4.10 -12.88 -9.98
C SER A 7 -2.64 -13.35 -10.01
N LEU A 8 -2.02 -13.42 -11.19
CA LEU A 8 -0.61 -13.77 -11.33
C LEU A 8 0.30 -12.71 -10.68
N ILE A 9 0.02 -11.41 -10.88
CA ILE A 9 0.75 -10.32 -10.21
C ILE A 9 0.64 -10.48 -8.69
N ALA A 10 -0.56 -10.73 -8.16
CA ALA A 10 -0.79 -10.86 -6.74
C ALA A 10 -0.05 -12.08 -6.15
N ASP A 11 -0.13 -13.24 -6.79
CA ASP A 11 0.57 -14.45 -6.36
C ASP A 11 2.09 -14.29 -6.38
N MET A 12 2.63 -13.72 -7.45
CA MET A 12 4.07 -13.48 -7.56
C MET A 12 4.56 -12.45 -6.55
N THR A 13 3.78 -11.39 -6.30
CA THR A 13 4.07 -10.39 -5.27
C THR A 13 4.10 -11.02 -3.89
N ALA A 14 3.08 -11.83 -3.54
CA ALA A 14 3.03 -12.54 -2.27
C ALA A 14 4.21 -13.51 -2.09
N LYS A 15 4.57 -14.28 -3.12
CA LYS A 15 5.73 -15.18 -3.10
C LYS A 15 7.04 -14.43 -2.85
N MET A 16 7.28 -13.34 -3.57
CA MET A 16 8.49 -12.52 -3.38
C MET A 16 8.55 -11.94 -1.96
N MET A 17 7.44 -11.47 -1.42
CA MET A 17 7.37 -10.95 -0.04
C MET A 17 7.69 -12.03 1.00
N LEU A 18 7.22 -13.27 0.78
CA LEU A 18 7.54 -14.42 1.64
C LEU A 18 9.02 -14.82 1.54
N GLU A 19 9.59 -14.91 0.33
CA GLU A 19 10.99 -15.27 0.09
C GLU A 19 11.97 -14.33 0.79
N VAL A 20 11.71 -13.02 0.72
CA VAL A 20 12.59 -12.02 1.36
C VAL A 20 12.23 -11.77 2.82
N LYS A 21 11.31 -12.56 3.40
CA LYS A 21 10.86 -12.42 4.78
C LYS A 21 10.34 -11.01 5.10
N ALA A 22 9.54 -10.45 4.19
CA ALA A 22 8.80 -9.22 4.42
C ALA A 22 7.44 -9.47 5.09
N VAL A 23 6.93 -10.71 5.01
CA VAL A 23 5.71 -11.18 5.68
C VAL A 23 6.10 -11.99 6.91
N HIS A 24 5.47 -11.69 8.04
CA HIS A 24 5.67 -12.36 9.30
C HIS A 24 4.34 -12.82 9.87
N PHE A 25 4.29 -14.08 10.31
CA PHE A 25 3.19 -14.64 11.11
C PHE A 25 3.70 -14.86 12.52
N SER A 26 2.90 -14.51 13.52
CA SER A 26 3.29 -14.71 14.92
C SER A 26 3.05 -16.16 15.34
N GLU A 27 4.01 -16.71 16.06
CA GLU A 27 3.94 -18.04 16.67
C GLU A 27 3.57 -17.87 18.14
N GLY A 28 2.29 -17.52 18.41
CA GLY A 28 1.71 -17.51 19.76
C GLY A 28 1.69 -16.16 20.49
N LYS A 29 2.48 -15.15 20.10
CA LYS A 29 2.44 -13.81 20.71
C LYS A 29 2.08 -12.75 19.64
N PRO A 30 0.94 -12.03 19.77
CA PRO A 30 0.54 -11.07 18.74
C PRO A 30 1.52 -9.90 18.64
N TYR A 31 1.60 -9.31 17.43
CA TYR A 31 2.16 -7.99 17.25
C TYR A 31 1.18 -6.97 17.80
N VAL A 32 1.67 -6.01 18.59
CA VAL A 32 0.87 -4.87 19.05
C VAL A 32 1.37 -3.62 18.34
N PHE A 33 0.52 -3.03 17.51
CA PHE A 33 0.86 -1.82 16.76
C PHE A 33 0.72 -0.57 17.63
N THR A 34 1.35 0.52 17.22
CA THR A 34 1.23 1.83 17.90
C THR A 34 -0.20 2.35 17.94
N SER A 35 -1.06 1.91 17.04
CA SER A 35 -2.51 2.16 17.04
C SER A 35 -3.27 1.41 18.13
N GLY A 36 -2.62 0.50 18.86
CA GLY A 36 -3.25 -0.37 19.84
C GLY A 36 -3.84 -1.67 19.29
N TRP A 37 -3.84 -1.87 17.97
CA TRP A 37 -4.30 -3.13 17.37
C TRP A 37 -3.36 -4.28 17.68
N ALA A 38 -3.91 -5.42 18.08
CA ALA A 38 -3.21 -6.69 18.11
C ALA A 38 -3.43 -7.43 16.76
N SER A 39 -2.39 -8.06 16.25
CA SER A 39 -2.41 -8.76 14.96
C SER A 39 -1.51 -10.01 15.00
N PRO A 40 -1.92 -11.14 14.41
CA PRO A 40 -1.06 -12.31 14.23
C PRO A 40 -0.13 -12.13 13.01
N VAL A 41 -0.29 -11.05 12.24
CA VAL A 41 0.48 -10.79 11.03
C VAL A 41 1.13 -9.42 11.06
N TYR A 42 2.31 -9.33 10.44
CA TYR A 42 3.03 -8.09 10.20
C TYR A 42 3.65 -8.13 8.80
N ILE A 43 3.60 -7.01 8.09
CA ILE A 43 4.25 -6.86 6.80
C ILE A 43 5.21 -5.67 6.81
N ASP A 44 6.43 -5.90 6.31
CA ASP A 44 7.47 -4.89 6.15
C ASP A 44 7.75 -4.63 4.66
N CYS A 45 6.92 -3.78 4.05
CA CYS A 45 7.12 -3.37 2.67
C CYS A 45 8.41 -2.55 2.46
N ARG A 46 8.94 -1.90 3.51
CA ARG A 46 10.20 -1.16 3.44
C ARG A 46 11.40 -2.07 3.24
N ARG A 47 11.33 -3.30 3.74
CA ARG A 47 12.35 -4.32 3.53
C ARG A 47 12.57 -4.63 2.06
N LEU A 48 11.54 -4.57 1.23
CA LEU A 48 11.59 -4.87 -0.21
C LEU A 48 12.55 -3.93 -0.98
N ILE A 49 12.76 -2.72 -0.47
CA ILE A 49 13.68 -1.71 -1.04
C ILE A 49 15.11 -2.28 -1.17
N SER A 50 15.53 -3.12 -0.21
CA SER A 50 16.88 -3.68 -0.12
C SER A 50 17.13 -4.87 -1.06
N PHE A 51 16.11 -5.35 -1.79
CA PHE A 51 16.20 -6.51 -2.68
C PHE A 51 16.03 -6.07 -4.15
N PRO A 52 17.10 -5.72 -4.89
CA PRO A 52 16.99 -5.08 -6.20
C PRO A 52 16.18 -5.87 -7.23
N ARG A 53 16.30 -7.21 -7.25
CA ARG A 53 15.55 -8.07 -8.18
C ARG A 53 14.06 -8.12 -7.87
N VAL A 54 13.71 -8.27 -6.59
CA VAL A 54 12.30 -8.21 -6.11
C VAL A 54 11.72 -6.83 -6.39
N ARG A 55 12.43 -5.78 -6.01
CA ARG A 55 12.02 -4.39 -6.25
C ARG A 55 11.76 -4.12 -7.74
N SER A 56 12.67 -4.54 -8.63
CA SER A 56 12.49 -4.36 -10.08
C SER A 56 11.23 -5.05 -10.58
N ALA A 57 10.99 -6.29 -10.16
CA ALA A 57 9.77 -7.03 -10.52
C ALA A 57 8.50 -6.34 -10.01
N LEU A 58 8.51 -5.84 -8.77
CA LEU A 58 7.37 -5.10 -8.19
C LEU A 58 7.07 -3.82 -8.96
N ILE A 59 8.10 -3.09 -9.41
CA ILE A 59 7.92 -1.88 -10.23
C ILE A 59 7.35 -2.22 -11.61
N ASP A 60 7.80 -3.32 -12.22
CA ASP A 60 7.22 -3.81 -13.47
C ASP A 60 5.75 -4.19 -13.30
N PHE A 61 5.39 -4.86 -12.20
CA PHE A 61 4.01 -5.20 -11.88
C PHE A 61 3.15 -3.95 -11.58
N ALA A 62 3.71 -2.97 -10.88
CA ALA A 62 3.05 -1.69 -10.63
C ALA A 62 2.72 -0.97 -11.95
N THR A 63 3.71 -0.87 -12.84
CA THR A 63 3.52 -0.25 -14.16
C THR A 63 2.49 -1.01 -14.99
N ALA A 64 2.56 -2.35 -15.02
CA ALA A 64 1.58 -3.17 -15.72
C ALA A 64 0.16 -2.99 -15.15
N THR A 65 0.03 -2.87 -13.82
CA THR A 65 -1.26 -2.61 -13.15
C THR A 65 -1.81 -1.24 -13.52
N ILE A 66 -0.99 -0.20 -13.51
CA ILE A 66 -1.38 1.15 -13.93
C ILE A 66 -1.92 1.14 -15.37
N VAL A 67 -1.15 0.57 -16.28
CA VAL A 67 -1.52 0.55 -17.70
C VAL A 67 -2.77 -0.28 -17.97
N ARG A 68 -2.93 -1.41 -17.30
CA ARG A 68 -4.10 -2.29 -17.44
C ARG A 68 -5.37 -1.67 -16.88
N ASP A 69 -5.31 -1.09 -15.67
CA ASP A 69 -6.50 -0.71 -14.90
C ASP A 69 -6.89 0.77 -15.09
N VAL A 70 -5.96 1.60 -15.55
CA VAL A 70 -6.16 3.05 -15.74
C VAL A 70 -5.89 3.49 -17.19
N GLY A 71 -4.78 3.06 -17.79
CA GLY A 71 -4.40 3.38 -19.16
C GLY A 71 -2.98 3.97 -19.27
N PHE A 72 -2.52 4.17 -20.52
CA PHE A 72 -1.13 4.56 -20.79
C PHE A 72 -0.82 6.03 -20.47
N GLU A 73 -1.66 6.96 -20.93
CA GLU A 73 -1.42 8.40 -20.87
C GLU A 73 -2.37 9.07 -19.86
N GLN A 74 -2.51 8.47 -18.66
CA GLN A 74 -3.47 8.94 -17.66
C GLN A 74 -2.85 9.79 -16.57
N PHE A 75 -1.52 9.83 -16.48
CA PHE A 75 -0.81 10.61 -15.47
C PHE A 75 0.20 11.55 -16.11
N ASP A 76 0.36 12.71 -15.52
CA ASP A 76 1.33 13.73 -15.90
C ASP A 76 2.52 13.72 -14.93
N THR A 77 2.34 13.15 -13.72
CA THR A 77 3.38 13.11 -12.69
C THR A 77 3.08 12.04 -11.62
N VAL A 78 4.11 11.66 -10.85
CA VAL A 78 4.03 10.69 -9.76
C VAL A 78 4.45 11.34 -8.45
N ALA A 79 3.66 11.16 -7.39
CA ALA A 79 3.96 11.67 -6.06
C ALA A 79 4.18 10.54 -5.04
N GLY A 80 5.27 10.59 -4.28
CA GLY A 80 5.53 9.65 -3.18
C GLY A 80 5.06 10.17 -1.84
N GLY A 81 4.33 9.36 -1.07
CA GLY A 81 4.01 9.70 0.33
C GLY A 81 5.22 9.50 1.25
N GLU A 82 5.51 10.47 2.11
CA GLU A 82 6.60 10.38 3.10
C GLU A 82 6.30 9.28 4.13
N THR A 83 7.17 8.29 4.33
CA THR A 83 8.57 8.16 3.92
C THR A 83 8.73 7.02 2.91
N ALA A 84 7.98 5.94 3.08
CA ALA A 84 8.21 4.70 2.35
C ALA A 84 7.70 4.75 0.90
N GLY A 85 6.74 5.61 0.61
CA GLY A 85 6.26 5.83 -0.76
C GLY A 85 7.28 6.52 -1.67
N ILE A 86 8.22 7.30 -1.12
CA ILE A 86 9.19 8.08 -1.89
C ILE A 86 10.03 7.20 -2.84
N PRO A 87 10.73 6.14 -2.37
CA PRO A 87 11.53 5.32 -3.25
C PRO A 87 10.69 4.59 -4.32
N TYR A 88 9.51 4.09 -3.96
CA TYR A 88 8.61 3.45 -4.93
C TYR A 88 8.14 4.42 -5.99
N ALA A 89 7.75 5.64 -5.60
CA ALA A 89 7.37 6.70 -6.54
C ALA A 89 8.50 7.06 -7.49
N ALA A 90 9.73 7.16 -7.01
CA ALA A 90 10.90 7.47 -7.84
C ALA A 90 11.13 6.40 -8.92
N TRP A 91 11.07 5.12 -8.58
CA TRP A 91 11.25 4.04 -9.55
C TRP A 91 10.08 3.89 -10.53
N ILE A 92 8.85 4.15 -10.07
CA ILE A 92 7.66 4.14 -10.94
C ILE A 92 7.71 5.33 -11.90
N ALA A 93 8.06 6.52 -11.42
CA ALA A 93 8.22 7.71 -12.26
C ALA A 93 9.28 7.49 -13.35
N ASP A 94 10.44 6.95 -12.98
CA ASP A 94 11.50 6.58 -13.94
C ASP A 94 10.99 5.58 -14.99
N ARG A 95 10.28 4.53 -14.56
CA ARG A 95 9.74 3.51 -15.45
C ARG A 95 8.65 4.05 -16.40
N LEU A 96 7.86 5.01 -15.96
CA LEU A 96 6.81 5.68 -16.75
C LEU A 96 7.34 6.90 -17.52
N SER A 97 8.60 7.30 -17.31
CA SER A 97 9.20 8.52 -17.85
C SER A 97 8.41 9.79 -17.50
N LEU A 98 7.94 9.85 -16.24
CA LEU A 98 7.16 10.96 -15.71
C LEU A 98 7.96 11.78 -14.67
N PRO A 99 7.68 13.09 -14.51
CA PRO A 99 8.17 13.88 -13.38
C PRO A 99 7.79 13.25 -12.05
N MET A 100 8.60 13.51 -11.00
CA MET A 100 8.38 13.00 -9.65
C MET A 100 8.49 14.10 -8.60
N GLN A 101 7.60 14.08 -7.63
CA GLN A 101 7.65 14.84 -6.39
C GLN A 101 7.30 13.96 -5.20
N TYR A 102 7.42 14.48 -3.97
CA TYR A 102 6.91 13.77 -2.80
C TYR A 102 6.17 14.68 -1.83
N VAL A 103 5.27 14.06 -1.06
CA VAL A 103 4.41 14.73 -0.09
C VAL A 103 4.89 14.43 1.32
N ARG A 104 5.16 15.46 2.08
CA ARG A 104 5.55 15.37 3.49
C ARG A 104 4.33 15.06 4.36
N LYS A 105 4.56 14.37 5.49
CA LYS A 105 3.53 14.16 6.51
C LYS A 105 3.06 15.47 7.16
N LYS A 106 3.96 16.44 7.27
CA LYS A 106 3.70 17.76 7.87
C LYS A 106 4.24 18.87 6.99
N PRO A 107 3.58 20.05 6.96
CA PRO A 107 4.06 21.20 6.25
C PRO A 107 5.44 21.67 6.74
N LYS A 108 6.28 22.17 5.82
CA LYS A 108 7.53 22.86 6.11
C LYS A 108 7.31 24.37 5.98
N GLY A 109 6.67 24.98 6.99
CA GLY A 109 6.34 26.43 6.94
C GLY A 109 4.91 26.70 6.47
N PHE A 110 4.69 27.85 5.86
CA PHE A 110 3.36 28.36 5.47
C PHE A 110 3.24 28.47 3.95
N GLY A 111 2.01 28.38 3.43
CA GLY A 111 1.67 28.64 2.04
C GLY A 111 1.24 27.41 1.24
N ARG A 112 0.77 27.67 0.01
CA ARG A 112 0.34 26.62 -0.93
C ARG A 112 1.53 25.73 -1.28
N GLY A 113 1.34 24.42 -1.19
CA GLY A 113 2.39 23.47 -1.49
C GLY A 113 3.47 23.28 -0.40
N ALA A 114 3.27 23.79 0.82
CA ALA A 114 4.24 23.68 1.92
C ALA A 114 4.59 22.22 2.32
N GLN A 115 3.76 21.23 1.88
CA GLN A 115 4.01 19.81 2.06
C GLN A 115 4.62 19.14 0.83
N ILE A 116 4.78 19.85 -0.30
CA ILE A 116 5.27 19.27 -1.54
C ILE A 116 6.75 19.61 -1.70
N GLU A 117 7.55 18.62 -1.98
CA GLU A 117 8.92 18.75 -2.42
C GLU A 117 9.02 18.33 -3.89
N GLY A 118 9.52 19.23 -4.72
CA GLY A 118 9.47 19.13 -6.18
C GLY A 118 8.51 20.16 -6.78
N HIS A 119 8.15 19.98 -8.03
CA HIS A 119 7.29 20.89 -8.77
C HIS A 119 6.02 20.18 -9.24
N ILE A 120 4.87 20.84 -9.11
CA ILE A 120 3.58 20.38 -9.62
C ILE A 120 2.99 21.49 -10.47
N GLU A 121 2.65 21.16 -11.73
CA GLU A 121 1.86 22.03 -12.58
C GLU A 121 0.39 22.05 -12.13
N GLU A 122 -0.26 23.19 -12.26
CA GLU A 122 -1.70 23.32 -11.97
C GLU A 122 -2.52 22.39 -12.87
N GLY A 123 -3.40 21.60 -12.30
CA GLY A 123 -4.21 20.62 -12.99
C GLY A 123 -3.50 19.30 -13.35
N ALA A 124 -2.22 19.12 -12.98
CA ALA A 124 -1.48 17.89 -13.27
C ALA A 124 -2.16 16.65 -12.67
N ARG A 125 -2.45 15.66 -13.51
CA ARG A 125 -2.99 14.36 -13.10
C ARG A 125 -1.89 13.57 -12.39
N THR A 126 -2.04 13.43 -11.08
CA THR A 126 -0.99 12.92 -10.21
C THR A 126 -1.35 11.54 -9.66
N LEU A 127 -0.48 10.55 -9.86
CA LEU A 127 -0.53 9.27 -9.19
C LEU A 127 0.14 9.38 -7.82
N LEU A 128 -0.59 9.16 -6.72
CA LEU A 128 0.01 9.02 -5.40
C LEU A 128 0.49 7.58 -5.21
N VAL A 129 1.74 7.41 -4.76
CA VAL A 129 2.36 6.10 -4.49
C VAL A 129 2.75 5.98 -3.03
N GLU A 130 2.43 4.84 -2.42
CA GLU A 130 2.80 4.46 -1.07
C GLU A 130 3.26 3.00 -1.01
N ASP A 131 3.86 2.59 0.10
CA ASP A 131 4.29 1.20 0.29
C ASP A 131 3.12 0.27 0.61
N LEU A 132 2.25 0.68 1.54
CA LEU A 132 1.07 -0.10 1.92
C LEU A 132 -0.09 0.79 2.39
N THR A 133 -1.27 0.20 2.47
CA THR A 133 -2.42 0.80 3.17
C THR A 133 -3.16 -0.25 4.01
N THR A 134 -3.58 0.16 5.20
CA THR A 134 -4.45 -0.61 6.10
C THR A 134 -5.89 -0.13 5.97
N ASP A 135 -6.21 1.01 6.59
CA ASP A 135 -7.55 1.63 6.63
C ASP A 135 -7.73 2.79 5.63
N GLY A 136 -6.67 3.25 4.99
CA GLY A 136 -6.74 4.33 3.98
C GLY A 136 -6.62 5.76 4.54
N ARG A 137 -6.69 5.98 5.85
CA ARG A 137 -6.72 7.35 6.45
C ARG A 137 -5.51 8.21 6.10
N SER A 138 -4.31 7.63 6.11
CA SER A 138 -3.09 8.38 5.75
C SER A 138 -3.14 8.95 4.33
N LYS A 139 -3.92 8.32 3.43
CA LYS A 139 -4.06 8.77 2.04
C LYS A 139 -4.88 10.05 1.92
N ILE A 140 -5.85 10.27 2.84
CA ILE A 140 -6.65 11.51 2.88
C ILE A 140 -5.73 12.74 2.95
N ASN A 141 -4.78 12.72 3.90
CA ASN A 141 -3.88 13.86 4.12
C ASN A 141 -2.97 14.12 2.92
N PHE A 142 -2.43 13.06 2.31
CA PHE A 142 -1.56 13.20 1.14
C PHE A 142 -2.33 13.65 -0.10
N CYS A 143 -3.52 13.07 -0.35
CA CYS A 143 -4.39 13.51 -1.45
C CYS A 143 -4.81 14.97 -1.28
N LYS A 144 -5.20 15.38 -0.05
CA LYS A 144 -5.55 16.75 0.25
C LYS A 144 -4.38 17.70 -0.02
N ALA A 145 -3.18 17.41 0.48
CA ALA A 145 -2.00 18.25 0.28
C ALA A 145 -1.64 18.42 -1.20
N LEU A 146 -1.77 17.36 -2.01
CA LEU A 146 -1.55 17.42 -3.45
C LEU A 146 -2.62 18.27 -4.15
N ARG A 147 -3.90 18.08 -3.80
CA ARG A 147 -5.01 18.88 -4.35
C ARG A 147 -4.92 20.34 -3.96
N ASP A 148 -4.54 20.64 -2.72
CA ASP A 148 -4.29 22.02 -2.24
C ASP A 148 -3.12 22.67 -3.00
N ALA A 149 -2.17 21.89 -3.49
CA ALA A 149 -1.07 22.34 -4.35
C ALA A 149 -1.46 22.50 -5.84
N GLY A 150 -2.69 22.11 -6.23
CA GLY A 150 -3.23 22.25 -7.57
C GLY A 150 -3.26 20.97 -8.40
N ALA A 151 -2.86 19.83 -7.84
CA ALA A 151 -2.90 18.55 -8.54
C ALA A 151 -4.33 17.99 -8.64
N VAL A 152 -4.58 17.18 -9.67
CA VAL A 152 -5.74 16.30 -9.78
C VAL A 152 -5.32 14.90 -9.32
N VAL A 153 -5.85 14.42 -8.19
CA VAL A 153 -5.51 13.12 -7.62
C VAL A 153 -6.75 12.25 -7.54
N GLN A 154 -6.82 11.24 -8.40
CA GLN A 154 -7.91 10.26 -8.46
C GLN A 154 -7.43 8.82 -8.25
N HIS A 155 -6.11 8.60 -8.18
CA HIS A 155 -5.54 7.26 -8.06
C HIS A 155 -4.44 7.24 -7.01
N VAL A 156 -4.46 6.17 -6.21
CA VAL A 156 -3.39 5.81 -5.28
C VAL A 156 -2.92 4.40 -5.62
N LEU A 157 -1.62 4.19 -5.72
CA LEU A 157 -1.01 2.87 -5.87
C LEU A 157 -0.26 2.49 -4.61
N VAL A 158 -0.47 1.26 -4.15
CA VAL A 158 0.30 0.66 -3.05
C VAL A 158 0.88 -0.69 -3.45
N MET A 159 2.02 -1.06 -2.88
CA MET A 159 2.58 -2.39 -3.09
C MET A 159 1.74 -3.45 -2.38
N PHE A 160 1.17 -3.10 -1.22
CA PHE A 160 0.34 -4.01 -0.45
C PHE A 160 -0.90 -3.32 0.15
N TYR A 161 -2.05 -3.99 0.03
CA TYR A 161 -3.30 -3.56 0.64
C TYR A 161 -3.80 -4.60 1.63
N TYR A 162 -4.14 -4.18 2.84
CA TYR A 162 -4.65 -5.11 3.86
C TYR A 162 -5.95 -5.78 3.45
N ASP A 163 -6.89 -5.05 2.88
CA ASP A 163 -8.22 -5.51 2.40
C ASP A 163 -9.02 -6.34 3.41
N ILE A 164 -8.86 -6.05 4.70
CA ILE A 164 -9.57 -6.72 5.80
C ILE A 164 -10.42 -5.75 6.62
N PHE A 165 -10.33 -4.45 6.35
CA PHE A 165 -11.10 -3.40 7.01
C PHE A 165 -12.11 -2.82 6.02
N PRO A 166 -13.43 -3.09 6.18
CA PRO A 166 -14.46 -2.59 5.25
C PRO A 166 -14.47 -1.07 5.10
N GLU A 167 -14.11 -0.36 6.18
CA GLU A 167 -14.07 1.10 6.24
C GLU A 167 -13.09 1.71 5.23
N SER A 168 -12.01 1.00 4.88
CA SER A 168 -10.99 1.49 3.98
C SER A 168 -11.54 1.83 2.59
N LYS A 169 -12.46 1.01 2.07
CA LYS A 169 -13.10 1.23 0.77
C LYS A 169 -13.97 2.48 0.81
N LYS A 170 -14.73 2.68 1.89
CA LYS A 170 -15.55 3.87 2.09
C LYS A 170 -14.69 5.13 2.18
N ILE A 171 -13.64 5.12 2.99
CA ILE A 171 -12.73 6.26 3.19
C ILE A 171 -12.15 6.73 1.86
N LEU A 172 -11.69 5.81 1.01
CA LEU A 172 -11.13 6.16 -0.31
C LEU A 172 -12.20 6.64 -1.30
N SER A 173 -13.38 6.03 -1.27
CA SER A 173 -14.53 6.46 -2.08
C SER A 173 -15.02 7.87 -1.68
N ASP A 174 -15.06 8.16 -0.39
CA ASP A 174 -15.49 9.46 0.14
C ASP A 174 -14.60 10.63 -0.32
N ILE A 175 -13.34 10.35 -0.70
CA ILE A 175 -12.40 11.32 -1.26
C ILE A 175 -12.22 11.19 -2.78
N ASP A 176 -13.08 10.43 -3.46
CA ASP A 176 -13.02 10.18 -4.91
C ASP A 176 -11.63 9.69 -5.38
N VAL A 177 -11.16 8.61 -4.75
CA VAL A 177 -9.86 7.99 -5.06
C VAL A 177 -10.02 6.50 -5.28
N GLN A 178 -9.52 6.03 -6.42
CA GLN A 178 -9.36 4.61 -6.75
C GLN A 178 -8.03 4.08 -6.21
N LEU A 179 -8.07 2.97 -5.48
CA LEU A 179 -6.88 2.27 -4.98
C LEU A 179 -6.44 1.18 -5.96
N LEU A 180 -5.20 1.28 -6.40
CA LEU A 180 -4.47 0.23 -7.13
C LEU A 180 -3.53 -0.46 -6.14
N HIS A 181 -3.41 -1.78 -6.23
CA HIS A 181 -2.55 -2.57 -5.36
C HIS A 181 -1.99 -3.80 -6.09
N LEU A 182 -0.87 -4.34 -5.62
CA LEU A 182 -0.27 -5.53 -6.21
C LEU A 182 -0.74 -6.80 -5.51
N ALA A 183 -0.81 -6.81 -4.18
CA ALA A 183 -1.28 -7.95 -3.39
C ALA A 183 -2.02 -7.51 -2.13
N THR A 184 -2.78 -8.45 -1.57
CA THR A 184 -3.54 -8.33 -0.32
C THR A 184 -3.17 -9.44 0.65
N TRP A 185 -3.69 -9.38 1.90
CA TRP A 185 -3.56 -10.50 2.85
C TRP A 185 -4.25 -11.77 2.35
N TRP A 186 -5.30 -11.66 1.55
CA TRP A 186 -5.99 -12.81 0.96
C TRP A 186 -5.12 -13.54 -0.07
N ASP A 187 -4.31 -12.80 -0.83
CA ASP A 187 -3.34 -13.35 -1.77
C ASP A 187 -2.20 -14.06 -1.02
N VAL A 188 -1.68 -13.43 0.04
CA VAL A 188 -0.67 -14.07 0.91
C VAL A 188 -1.23 -15.34 1.52
N LEU A 189 -2.46 -15.32 2.09
CA LEU A 189 -3.10 -16.50 2.66
C LEU A 189 -3.23 -17.63 1.63
N ARG A 190 -3.66 -17.31 0.41
CA ARG A 190 -3.76 -18.28 -0.68
C ARG A 190 -2.41 -18.94 -0.98
N VAL A 191 -1.36 -18.15 -1.11
CA VAL A 191 0.00 -18.63 -1.41
C VAL A 191 0.56 -19.49 -0.29
N VAL A 192 0.40 -19.10 0.98
CA VAL A 192 0.92 -19.89 2.11
C VAL A 192 0.19 -21.22 2.28
N LYS A 193 -1.12 -21.27 2.00
CA LYS A 193 -1.90 -22.52 2.01
C LYS A 193 -1.40 -23.53 0.95
N GLN A 194 -0.87 -23.05 -0.15
CA GLN A 194 -0.35 -23.90 -1.24
C GLN A 194 1.12 -24.28 -1.06
N GLY A 195 1.90 -23.45 -0.37
CA GLY A 195 3.35 -23.51 -0.41
C GLY A 195 4.04 -24.10 0.84
N GLY A 196 3.32 -24.43 1.90
CA GLY A 196 3.89 -25.01 3.11
C GLY A 196 4.88 -24.10 3.87
N TYR A 197 4.69 -22.79 3.80
CA TYR A 197 5.57 -21.79 4.43
C TYR A 197 5.46 -21.75 5.96
N PHE A 198 4.31 -22.14 6.51
CA PHE A 198 3.97 -22.09 7.94
C PHE A 198 3.19 -23.33 8.35
N GLU A 199 3.14 -23.60 9.65
CA GLU A 199 2.32 -24.68 10.22
C GLU A 199 0.82 -24.40 10.03
N ALA A 200 0.02 -25.45 9.85
CA ALA A 200 -1.43 -25.35 9.63
C ALA A 200 -2.13 -24.52 10.71
N ARG A 201 -1.78 -24.74 11.99
CA ARG A 201 -2.35 -23.96 13.11
C ARG A 201 -2.10 -22.46 13.00
N THR A 202 -0.92 -22.05 12.55
CA THR A 202 -0.57 -20.63 12.35
C THR A 202 -1.38 -20.05 11.20
N ILE A 203 -1.56 -20.81 10.12
CA ILE A 203 -2.39 -20.40 8.97
C ILE A 203 -3.85 -20.22 9.37
N ASP A 204 -4.41 -21.15 10.14
CA ASP A 204 -5.80 -21.09 10.64
C ASP A 204 -6.02 -19.85 11.54
N GLU A 205 -5.04 -19.53 12.38
CA GLU A 205 -5.10 -18.35 13.25
C GLU A 205 -5.07 -17.05 12.46
N VAL A 206 -4.23 -16.98 11.42
CA VAL A 206 -4.21 -15.86 10.49
C VAL A 206 -5.52 -15.73 9.75
N GLU A 207 -6.08 -16.81 9.23
CA GLU A 207 -7.37 -16.78 8.53
C GLU A 207 -8.51 -16.28 9.42
N ARG A 208 -8.57 -16.71 10.69
CA ARG A 208 -9.52 -16.19 11.69
C ARG A 208 -9.40 -14.68 11.87
N PHE A 209 -8.18 -14.18 11.97
CA PHE A 209 -7.92 -12.75 12.06
C PHE A 209 -8.40 -12.00 10.80
N LEU A 210 -8.07 -12.49 9.60
CA LEU A 210 -8.45 -11.81 8.36
C LEU A 210 -9.97 -11.69 8.20
N HIS A 211 -10.73 -12.68 8.67
CA HIS A 211 -12.21 -12.66 8.64
C HIS A 211 -12.83 -11.78 9.72
N ALA A 212 -12.21 -11.61 10.88
CA ALA A 212 -12.76 -10.87 12.00
C ALA A 212 -11.67 -10.10 12.78
N PRO A 213 -10.98 -9.12 12.15
CA PRO A 213 -9.80 -8.47 12.73
C PRO A 213 -10.10 -7.74 14.05
N ALA A 214 -11.23 -7.05 14.14
CA ALA A 214 -11.64 -6.34 15.35
C ALA A 214 -11.87 -7.29 16.53
N LYS A 215 -12.60 -8.38 16.30
CA LYS A 215 -12.88 -9.40 17.32
C LYS A 215 -11.57 -10.07 17.77
N TRP A 216 -10.75 -10.49 16.82
CA TRP A 216 -9.49 -11.14 17.11
C TRP A 216 -8.55 -10.23 17.89
N SER A 217 -8.42 -8.96 17.51
CA SER A 217 -7.60 -7.98 18.24
C SER A 217 -8.04 -7.82 19.69
N ALA A 218 -9.35 -7.65 19.95
CA ALA A 218 -9.90 -7.55 21.30
C ALA A 218 -9.64 -8.81 22.15
N GLU A 219 -9.79 -10.01 21.59
CA GLU A 219 -9.52 -11.28 22.26
C GLU A 219 -8.04 -11.43 22.64
N HIS A 220 -7.13 -10.68 21.98
CA HIS A 220 -5.68 -10.75 22.18
C HIS A 220 -5.09 -9.48 22.83
N GLY A 221 -5.93 -8.73 23.53
CA GLY A 221 -5.52 -7.56 24.33
C GLY A 221 -5.29 -6.27 23.53
N GLY A 222 -5.72 -6.23 22.27
CA GLY A 222 -5.71 -5.03 21.44
C GLY A 222 -7.06 -4.31 21.42
N VAL A 223 -7.11 -3.20 20.67
CA VAL A 223 -8.35 -2.43 20.44
C VAL A 223 -9.22 -3.10 19.38
N ALA A 224 -10.52 -2.82 19.39
CA ALA A 224 -11.49 -3.36 18.44
C ALA A 224 -11.95 -2.33 17.38
N ALA A 225 -11.46 -1.09 17.46
CA ALA A 225 -11.77 -0.03 16.50
C ALA A 225 -10.56 0.87 16.30
N PHE A 226 -10.48 1.50 15.13
CA PHE A 226 -9.51 2.56 14.93
C PHE A 226 -9.89 3.79 15.76
N PRO A 227 -8.92 4.54 16.33
CA PRO A 227 -9.23 5.79 17.01
C PRO A 227 -9.94 6.75 16.05
N GLU A 228 -10.93 7.46 16.55
CA GLU A 228 -11.55 8.55 15.81
C GLU A 228 -10.48 9.61 15.48
N SER A 229 -10.44 10.07 14.24
CA SER A 229 -9.46 11.04 13.70
C SER A 229 -9.84 12.46 14.07
#